data_9090184aa9975a24362930822d79d934
#
_entry.id   9090184aa9975a24362930822d79d934
#
_cell.length_a   1.000
_cell.length_b   1.000
_cell.length_c   1.000
_cell.angle_alpha   90.00
_cell.angle_beta   90.00
_cell.angle_gamma   90.00
#
_symmetry.space_group_name_H-M   'P 1'
#
loop_
_entity.id
_entity.type
_entity.pdbx_description
1 polymer ?
#
loop_
_entity_poly.entity_id
_entity_poly.type
_entity_poly.pdbx_seq_one_letter_code
_entity_poly.pdbx_strand_id
1 'polypeptide(L)'
;MGGGPGRGSPPPPPRGGRGGPGRPPPDEAVEALRRAHDPQAERWPAHVNLLFGFVPESSFEAALPLLAEAAAETAPFTARLEGVYGFGPTLWLDPAAAGDAPWQAMRRALAARFPGCPGRAEGFTPHLTLGRSPDPRRAEREFAARLGEGRSARVASLAVLSRRGDGPMEIRATVELGTGTTHWTPDPTRPAPPGPGDAGSAGARGGAEADAADLAARIAAALPEGVVCVAGSRRMGCAGAGSDLDLVVALPGAVDLAGVRARVASALPEAERLREVTGARVPGLRLGVAGLDVDLVVVATGSVPPERAVARRAELGEAAAVALSAVSDAEAVRDFVGPEHAAFALLAREVKAWARSRGLDSAPFGGLPGLAWSVLAAHTVRSAPDLSPGPLLRAFFATWAAWDWRTPVTLDLPQAAPAVQGAAECAASDPVTVLTPSSPVRSCTGQVTTGMAELLTRELFAAWEALEESPAAGLADAVAAATPPHRRHAAWAVVTVTGSRPHDFEDNLGRARGRLRALLGALAEAGCMEAHAWPRPFERTPTLARFAIGLGHTPPDAGTLAALAAPWSATLPGTEVTWADCGTVPDLP
;
A
#
# COMPACT_ATOMS: atom_id res chain seq x y z
N MET A 1 -68.69 28.38 20.53
CA MET A 1 -67.81 29.05 19.57
C MET A 1 -66.57 28.22 19.46
N GLY A 2 -66.54 27.33 18.46
CA GLY A 2 -65.57 26.30 18.28
C GLY A 2 -64.65 26.64 17.14
N GLY A 3 -63.34 26.55 17.34
CA GLY A 3 -62.33 26.53 16.32
C GLY A 3 -61.78 25.15 16.20
N GLY A 4 -62.09 24.46 15.11
CA GLY A 4 -61.55 23.12 14.82
C GLY A 4 -60.11 23.16 14.32
N PRO A 5 -59.32 22.13 14.56
CA PRO A 5 -57.92 22.09 14.12
C PRO A 5 -57.81 21.75 12.63
N GLY A 6 -56.99 22.54 11.93
CA GLY A 6 -56.71 22.38 10.52
C GLY A 6 -56.03 21.04 10.22
N ARG A 7 -56.53 20.36 9.20
CA ARG A 7 -55.92 19.17 8.62
C ARG A 7 -54.66 19.58 7.83
N GLY A 8 -53.51 19.21 8.35
CA GLY A 8 -52.24 19.30 7.60
C GLY A 8 -52.28 18.31 6.44
N SER A 9 -52.02 18.81 5.24
CA SER A 9 -51.83 18.01 4.03
C SER A 9 -50.58 17.09 4.20
N PRO A 10 -50.60 15.86 3.69
CA PRO A 10 -49.43 14.99 3.72
C PRO A 10 -48.30 15.58 2.88
N PRO A 11 -47.03 15.36 3.25
CA PRO A 11 -45.88 15.81 2.47
C PRO A 11 -45.87 15.11 1.12
N PRO A 12 -45.41 15.77 0.05
CA PRO A 12 -45.30 15.15 -1.27
C PRO A 12 -44.27 13.99 -1.25
N PRO A 13 -44.50 12.95 -2.07
CA PRO A 13 -43.56 11.83 -2.17
C PRO A 13 -42.20 12.31 -2.67
N PRO A 14 -41.09 11.69 -2.23
CA PRO A 14 -39.76 12.07 -2.70
C PRO A 14 -39.67 11.93 -4.21
N ARG A 15 -39.24 12.99 -4.87
CA ARG A 15 -39.01 12.98 -6.32
C ARG A 15 -37.94 11.94 -6.65
N GLY A 16 -38.31 10.92 -7.40
CA GLY A 16 -37.40 9.90 -7.91
C GLY A 16 -36.22 10.54 -8.62
N GLY A 17 -35.03 10.29 -8.10
CA GLY A 17 -33.79 10.59 -8.80
C GLY A 17 -33.76 9.83 -10.13
N ARG A 18 -33.45 10.52 -11.21
CA ARG A 18 -33.25 9.91 -12.53
C ARG A 18 -32.11 8.91 -12.41
N GLY A 19 -32.43 7.62 -12.51
CA GLY A 19 -31.46 6.56 -12.61
C GLY A 19 -30.62 6.73 -13.88
N GLY A 20 -29.32 6.68 -13.73
CA GLY A 20 -28.41 6.51 -14.87
C GLY A 20 -28.66 5.16 -15.56
N PRO A 21 -28.31 5.02 -16.83
CA PRO A 21 -28.64 3.83 -17.62
C PRO A 21 -27.88 2.59 -17.08
N GLY A 22 -28.62 1.54 -16.75
CA GLY A 22 -28.16 0.19 -16.91
C GLY A 22 -28.02 -0.77 -15.75
N ARG A 23 -28.63 -0.55 -14.58
CA ARG A 23 -28.76 -1.64 -13.60
C ARG A 23 -30.24 -2.09 -13.56
N PRO A 24 -30.58 -3.37 -13.90
CA PRO A 24 -31.88 -3.89 -13.54
C PRO A 24 -32.01 -3.85 -12.00
N PRO A 25 -33.21 -3.57 -11.46
CA PRO A 25 -33.41 -3.61 -10.02
C PRO A 25 -33.01 -5.00 -9.50
N PRO A 26 -32.34 -5.09 -8.35
CA PRO A 26 -32.00 -6.38 -7.75
C PRO A 26 -33.29 -7.17 -7.56
N ASP A 27 -33.26 -8.46 -7.88
CA ASP A 27 -34.41 -9.35 -7.62
C ASP A 27 -34.67 -9.35 -6.11
N GLU A 28 -35.80 -8.80 -5.70
CA GLU A 28 -36.12 -8.55 -4.29
C GLU A 28 -36.14 -9.84 -3.46
N ALA A 29 -36.52 -10.98 -4.08
CA ALA A 29 -36.53 -12.27 -3.41
C ALA A 29 -35.10 -12.82 -3.17
N VAL A 30 -34.20 -12.61 -4.12
CA VAL A 30 -32.77 -12.97 -3.97
C VAL A 30 -32.13 -12.10 -2.88
N GLU A 31 -32.34 -10.79 -2.91
CA GLU A 31 -31.77 -9.90 -1.89
C GLU A 31 -32.38 -10.11 -0.50
N ALA A 32 -33.67 -10.49 -0.40
CA ALA A 32 -34.28 -10.84 0.87
C ALA A 32 -33.67 -12.11 1.48
N LEU A 33 -33.40 -13.14 0.65
CA LEU A 33 -32.70 -14.34 1.09
C LEU A 33 -31.28 -14.06 1.53
N ARG A 34 -30.54 -13.24 0.76
CA ARG A 34 -29.18 -12.86 1.07
C ARG A 34 -29.11 -12.10 2.39
N ARG A 35 -29.94 -11.08 2.60
CA ARG A 35 -29.97 -10.32 3.86
C ARG A 35 -30.26 -11.20 5.09
N ALA A 36 -31.04 -12.27 4.91
CA ALA A 36 -31.38 -13.18 6.00
C ALA A 36 -30.31 -14.24 6.30
N HIS A 37 -29.50 -14.64 5.30
CA HIS A 37 -28.68 -15.85 5.39
C HIS A 37 -27.21 -15.64 4.95
N ASP A 38 -26.86 -14.53 4.30
CA ASP A 38 -25.50 -14.23 3.87
C ASP A 38 -24.87 -13.19 4.82
N PRO A 39 -23.91 -13.56 5.67
CA PRO A 39 -23.21 -12.61 6.55
C PRO A 39 -22.49 -11.47 5.80
N GLN A 40 -22.33 -11.60 4.48
CA GLN A 40 -21.68 -10.63 3.64
C GLN A 40 -22.68 -9.83 2.78
N ALA A 41 -23.99 -10.00 2.95
CA ALA A 41 -25.00 -9.36 2.11
C ALA A 41 -24.92 -7.82 2.10
N GLU A 42 -24.56 -7.20 3.23
CA GLU A 42 -24.37 -5.76 3.34
C GLU A 42 -23.04 -5.28 2.72
N ARG A 43 -22.06 -6.17 2.63
CA ARG A 43 -20.72 -5.87 2.10
C ARG A 43 -20.59 -6.11 0.59
N TRP A 44 -21.33 -7.06 0.05
CA TRP A 44 -21.27 -7.47 -1.36
C TRP A 44 -22.65 -7.38 -2.01
N PRO A 45 -22.78 -6.70 -3.17
CA PRO A 45 -23.99 -6.82 -3.96
C PRO A 45 -24.17 -8.25 -4.47
N ALA A 46 -25.40 -8.63 -4.85
CA ALA A 46 -25.62 -9.90 -5.55
C ALA A 46 -24.81 -9.92 -6.86
N HIS A 47 -23.98 -10.93 -7.05
CA HIS A 47 -23.05 -11.02 -8.18
C HIS A 47 -22.68 -12.45 -8.55
N VAL A 48 -22.21 -12.64 -9.77
CA VAL A 48 -21.48 -13.83 -10.20
C VAL A 48 -20.01 -13.43 -10.35
N ASN A 49 -19.15 -14.04 -9.59
CA ASN A 49 -17.73 -13.73 -9.59
C ASN A 49 -17.01 -14.44 -10.75
N LEU A 50 -16.45 -13.67 -11.70
CA LEU A 50 -15.73 -14.20 -12.86
C LEU A 50 -14.22 -14.30 -12.61
N LEU A 51 -13.66 -13.29 -11.94
CA LEU A 51 -12.27 -13.26 -11.52
C LEU A 51 -12.22 -12.94 -10.03
N PHE A 52 -11.59 -13.79 -9.26
CA PHE A 52 -11.33 -13.55 -7.84
C PHE A 52 -9.87 -13.13 -7.66
N GLY A 53 -9.64 -12.15 -6.78
CA GLY A 53 -8.30 -11.57 -6.60
C GLY A 53 -7.87 -10.78 -7.84
N PHE A 54 -8.79 -9.94 -8.35
CA PHE A 54 -8.52 -9.02 -9.46
C PHE A 54 -7.46 -7.98 -9.07
N VAL A 55 -7.00 -7.21 -10.03
CA VAL A 55 -5.97 -6.18 -9.79
C VAL A 55 -6.40 -5.14 -8.74
N PRO A 56 -5.45 -4.51 -8.02
CA PRO A 56 -5.77 -3.43 -7.10
C PRO A 56 -6.51 -2.27 -7.77
N GLU A 57 -7.31 -1.51 -7.01
CA GLU A 57 -8.07 -0.36 -7.54
C GLU A 57 -7.18 0.67 -8.24
N SER A 58 -5.95 0.86 -7.77
CA SER A 58 -4.96 1.74 -8.40
C SER A 58 -4.53 1.32 -9.81
N SER A 59 -4.78 0.06 -10.18
CA SER A 59 -4.46 -0.51 -11.48
C SER A 59 -5.69 -0.65 -12.40
N PHE A 60 -6.85 -0.18 -11.98
CA PHE A 60 -8.07 -0.30 -12.78
C PHE A 60 -7.99 0.45 -14.10
N GLU A 61 -7.33 1.60 -14.14
CA GLU A 61 -7.14 2.35 -15.40
C GLU A 61 -6.36 1.54 -16.44
N ALA A 62 -5.32 0.82 -16.02
CA ALA A 62 -4.54 -0.04 -16.90
C ALA A 62 -5.28 -1.35 -17.25
N ALA A 63 -6.09 -1.88 -16.33
CA ALA A 63 -6.82 -3.13 -16.54
C ALA A 63 -8.08 -2.96 -17.41
N LEU A 64 -8.70 -1.78 -17.41
CA LEU A 64 -9.95 -1.54 -18.14
C LEU A 64 -9.85 -1.76 -19.65
N PRO A 65 -8.79 -1.37 -20.37
CA PRO A 65 -8.63 -1.70 -21.79
C PRO A 65 -8.66 -3.21 -22.04
N LEU A 66 -7.96 -4.00 -21.23
CA LEU A 66 -7.92 -5.46 -21.34
C LEU A 66 -9.29 -6.10 -21.01
N LEU A 67 -10.00 -5.53 -20.02
CA LEU A 67 -11.38 -5.92 -19.72
C LEU A 67 -12.30 -5.57 -20.88
N ALA A 68 -12.12 -4.40 -21.52
CA ALA A 68 -12.88 -3.96 -22.66
C ALA A 68 -12.73 -4.91 -23.87
N GLU A 69 -11.50 -5.32 -24.16
CA GLU A 69 -11.22 -6.33 -25.19
C GLU A 69 -11.91 -7.67 -24.87
N ALA A 70 -11.77 -8.17 -23.64
CA ALA A 70 -12.40 -9.43 -23.23
C ALA A 70 -13.94 -9.34 -23.28
N ALA A 71 -14.51 -8.21 -22.87
CA ALA A 71 -15.95 -7.97 -22.89
C ALA A 71 -16.50 -7.86 -24.32
N ALA A 72 -15.73 -7.27 -25.25
CA ALA A 72 -16.12 -7.15 -26.67
C ALA A 72 -16.25 -8.53 -27.37
N GLU A 73 -15.54 -9.56 -26.91
CA GLU A 73 -15.63 -10.92 -27.45
C GLU A 73 -16.92 -11.65 -27.04
N THR A 74 -17.65 -11.16 -26.05
CA THR A 74 -18.85 -11.82 -25.53
C THR A 74 -20.07 -10.94 -25.76
N ALA A 75 -20.99 -11.37 -26.62
CA ALA A 75 -22.26 -10.67 -26.82
C ALA A 75 -23.11 -10.66 -25.53
N PRO A 76 -23.88 -9.60 -25.25
CA PRO A 76 -24.86 -9.62 -24.16
C PRO A 76 -25.81 -10.81 -24.28
N PHE A 77 -26.07 -11.50 -23.15
CA PHE A 77 -26.91 -12.69 -23.13
C PHE A 77 -27.94 -12.63 -21.99
N THR A 78 -28.93 -13.53 -22.06
CA THR A 78 -29.92 -13.70 -20.99
C THR A 78 -29.53 -14.94 -20.17
N ALA A 79 -29.21 -14.73 -18.90
CA ALA A 79 -29.00 -15.78 -17.94
C ALA A 79 -30.35 -16.29 -17.38
N ARG A 80 -30.48 -17.60 -17.18
CA ARG A 80 -31.61 -18.19 -16.44
C ARG A 80 -31.09 -18.59 -15.06
N LEU A 81 -31.65 -17.96 -14.03
CA LEU A 81 -31.36 -18.25 -12.64
C LEU A 81 -32.35 -19.26 -12.10
N GLU A 82 -31.95 -20.51 -11.94
CA GLU A 82 -32.82 -21.57 -11.51
C GLU A 82 -32.03 -22.70 -10.84
N GLY A 83 -32.57 -23.25 -9.77
CA GLY A 83 -31.90 -24.29 -8.99
C GLY A 83 -31.01 -23.72 -7.88
N VAL A 84 -31.21 -24.19 -6.67
CA VAL A 84 -30.41 -23.88 -5.51
C VAL A 84 -29.51 -25.07 -5.20
N TYR A 85 -28.21 -24.81 -5.03
CA TYR A 85 -27.20 -25.84 -4.77
C TYR A 85 -26.29 -25.41 -3.62
N GLY A 86 -25.42 -26.33 -3.15
CA GLY A 86 -24.55 -26.09 -2.03
C GLY A 86 -23.07 -26.41 -2.31
N PHE A 87 -22.17 -25.55 -1.84
CA PHE A 87 -20.76 -25.87 -1.62
C PHE A 87 -20.54 -26.00 -0.10
N GLY A 88 -20.75 -27.21 0.43
CA GLY A 88 -20.77 -27.41 1.89
C GLY A 88 -21.87 -26.57 2.55
N PRO A 89 -21.55 -25.69 3.53
CA PRO A 89 -22.55 -24.85 4.20
C PRO A 89 -23.04 -23.66 3.37
N THR A 90 -22.41 -23.35 2.26
CA THR A 90 -22.72 -22.18 1.41
C THR A 90 -23.71 -22.56 0.32
N LEU A 91 -24.84 -21.89 0.27
CA LEU A 91 -25.89 -22.07 -0.73
C LEU A 91 -25.81 -21.00 -1.82
N TRP A 92 -26.09 -21.41 -3.04
CA TRP A 92 -26.01 -20.54 -4.21
C TRP A 92 -27.09 -20.87 -5.23
N LEU A 93 -27.51 -19.87 -5.99
CA LEU A 93 -28.45 -19.94 -7.10
C LEU A 93 -27.65 -20.13 -8.40
N ASP A 94 -28.09 -21.07 -9.25
CA ASP A 94 -27.44 -21.34 -10.53
C ASP A 94 -27.86 -20.27 -11.57
N PRO A 95 -26.92 -19.43 -12.07
CA PRO A 95 -27.18 -18.45 -13.12
C PRO A 95 -27.00 -19.04 -14.52
N ALA A 96 -26.62 -20.31 -14.63
CA ALA A 96 -26.31 -21.00 -15.87
C ALA A 96 -27.31 -22.11 -16.23
N ALA A 97 -28.51 -22.11 -15.62
CA ALA A 97 -29.52 -23.14 -15.84
C ALA A 97 -29.98 -23.29 -17.31
N ALA A 98 -29.80 -22.24 -18.15
CA ALA A 98 -30.04 -22.31 -19.60
C ALA A 98 -28.78 -22.70 -20.41
N GLY A 99 -27.69 -23.00 -19.74
CA GLY A 99 -26.38 -23.34 -20.31
C GLY A 99 -25.27 -22.41 -19.83
N ASP A 100 -24.08 -22.97 -19.64
CA ASP A 100 -22.92 -22.27 -19.09
C ASP A 100 -21.98 -21.69 -20.15
N ALA A 101 -22.18 -21.99 -21.43
CA ALA A 101 -21.28 -21.63 -22.52
C ALA A 101 -20.90 -20.12 -22.58
N PRO A 102 -21.84 -19.15 -22.41
CA PRO A 102 -21.47 -17.74 -22.38
C PRO A 102 -20.60 -17.38 -21.18
N TRP A 103 -20.88 -17.98 -20.01
CA TRP A 103 -20.10 -17.78 -18.78
C TRP A 103 -18.67 -18.30 -18.93
N GLN A 104 -18.52 -19.51 -19.52
CA GLN A 104 -17.22 -20.14 -19.77
C GLN A 104 -16.42 -19.36 -20.83
N ALA A 105 -17.07 -18.86 -21.87
CA ALA A 105 -16.42 -18.04 -22.89
C ALA A 105 -15.87 -16.75 -22.29
N MET A 106 -16.70 -16.03 -21.53
CA MET A 106 -16.32 -14.79 -20.84
C MET A 106 -15.19 -15.04 -19.84
N ARG A 107 -15.29 -16.12 -19.05
CA ARG A 107 -14.24 -16.51 -18.09
C ARG A 107 -12.90 -16.81 -18.79
N ARG A 108 -12.92 -17.52 -19.93
CA ARG A 108 -11.71 -17.79 -20.72
C ARG A 108 -11.09 -16.52 -21.31
N ALA A 109 -11.92 -15.64 -21.88
CA ALA A 109 -11.44 -14.37 -22.42
C ALA A 109 -10.77 -13.49 -21.36
N LEU A 110 -11.35 -13.46 -20.15
CA LEU A 110 -10.79 -12.76 -19.00
C LEU A 110 -9.50 -13.44 -18.50
N ALA A 111 -9.50 -14.78 -18.37
CA ALA A 111 -8.34 -15.51 -17.87
C ALA A 111 -7.12 -15.40 -18.79
N ALA A 112 -7.35 -15.32 -20.11
CA ALA A 112 -6.26 -15.13 -21.07
C ALA A 112 -5.57 -13.78 -20.92
N ARG A 113 -6.30 -12.74 -20.50
CA ARG A 113 -5.78 -11.39 -20.30
C ARG A 113 -5.30 -11.12 -18.88
N PHE A 114 -5.79 -11.90 -17.92
CA PHE A 114 -5.42 -11.81 -16.51
C PHE A 114 -4.90 -13.15 -15.98
N PRO A 115 -3.77 -13.65 -16.50
CA PRO A 115 -3.23 -14.96 -16.09
C PRO A 115 -2.83 -15.02 -14.61
N GLY A 116 -2.55 -13.87 -14.00
CA GLY A 116 -2.32 -13.75 -12.55
C GLY A 116 -3.57 -13.97 -11.68
N CYS A 117 -4.77 -14.15 -12.30
CA CYS A 117 -6.02 -14.44 -11.62
C CYS A 117 -6.55 -15.85 -12.00
N PRO A 118 -5.83 -16.95 -11.73
CA PRO A 118 -6.11 -18.29 -12.27
C PRO A 118 -7.47 -18.88 -11.81
N GLY A 119 -8.05 -18.32 -10.74
CA GLY A 119 -9.26 -18.91 -10.15
C GLY A 119 -8.95 -20.14 -9.30
N ARG A 120 -9.99 -20.94 -9.03
CA ARG A 120 -9.86 -22.21 -8.27
C ARG A 120 -9.33 -23.32 -9.18
N ALA A 121 -8.51 -24.20 -8.61
CA ALA A 121 -7.96 -25.37 -9.32
C ALA A 121 -9.04 -26.34 -9.83
N GLU A 122 -10.19 -26.39 -9.14
CA GLU A 122 -11.31 -27.27 -9.47
C GLU A 122 -12.17 -26.78 -10.66
N GLY A 123 -11.79 -25.64 -11.27
CA GLY A 123 -12.50 -25.06 -12.40
C GLY A 123 -13.45 -23.92 -12.02
N PHE A 124 -14.19 -23.45 -13.02
CA PHE A 124 -15.12 -22.33 -12.87
C PHE A 124 -16.57 -22.84 -12.94
N THR A 125 -17.32 -22.67 -11.87
CA THR A 125 -18.77 -22.87 -11.81
C THR A 125 -19.44 -21.52 -11.57
N PRO A 126 -20.22 -20.99 -12.52
CA PRO A 126 -20.99 -19.77 -12.28
C PRO A 126 -21.95 -19.98 -11.11
N HIS A 127 -21.93 -19.07 -10.14
CA HIS A 127 -22.80 -19.17 -8.96
C HIS A 127 -23.08 -17.78 -8.39
N LEU A 128 -24.31 -17.61 -7.87
CA LEU A 128 -24.73 -16.44 -7.13
C LEU A 128 -24.98 -16.86 -5.68
N THR A 129 -24.13 -16.45 -4.76
CA THR A 129 -24.22 -16.81 -3.34
C THR A 129 -25.51 -16.28 -2.72
N LEU A 130 -26.28 -17.14 -2.06
CA LEU A 130 -27.51 -16.81 -1.34
C LEU A 130 -27.30 -16.71 0.17
N GLY A 131 -26.30 -17.43 0.70
CA GLY A 131 -26.03 -17.43 2.13
C GLY A 131 -25.41 -18.73 2.64
N ARG A 132 -25.45 -18.92 3.96
CA ARG A 132 -24.89 -20.10 4.65
C ARG A 132 -25.93 -20.70 5.57
N SER A 133 -25.91 -22.02 5.70
CA SER A 133 -26.78 -22.75 6.64
C SER A 133 -26.03 -23.91 7.29
N PRO A 134 -26.26 -24.19 8.58
CA PRO A 134 -25.75 -25.38 9.23
C PRO A 134 -26.46 -26.66 8.73
N ASP A 135 -27.66 -26.53 8.17
CA ASP A 135 -28.40 -27.64 7.49
C ASP A 135 -28.61 -27.25 6.01
N PRO A 136 -27.61 -27.49 5.14
CA PRO A 136 -27.69 -27.10 3.74
C PRO A 136 -28.82 -27.74 2.97
N ARG A 137 -29.11 -29.04 3.23
CA ARG A 137 -30.15 -29.77 2.51
C ARG A 137 -31.56 -29.26 2.79
N ARG A 138 -31.83 -28.83 4.02
CA ARG A 138 -33.08 -28.20 4.39
C ARG A 138 -33.20 -26.82 3.79
N ALA A 139 -32.14 -25.98 3.93
CA ALA A 139 -32.10 -24.62 3.41
C ALA A 139 -32.20 -24.59 1.88
N GLU A 140 -31.60 -25.54 1.17
CA GLU A 140 -31.74 -25.70 -0.29
C GLU A 140 -33.20 -25.78 -0.72
N ARG A 141 -34.00 -26.67 -0.04
CA ARG A 141 -35.45 -26.80 -0.32
C ARG A 141 -36.22 -25.52 0.04
N GLU A 142 -35.91 -24.93 1.20
CA GLU A 142 -36.55 -23.66 1.63
C GLU A 142 -36.27 -22.51 0.68
N PHE A 143 -35.02 -22.36 0.24
CA PHE A 143 -34.63 -21.29 -0.68
C PHE A 143 -35.23 -21.52 -2.07
N ALA A 144 -35.21 -22.74 -2.58
CA ALA A 144 -35.85 -23.09 -3.83
C ALA A 144 -37.37 -22.82 -3.79
N ALA A 145 -38.04 -23.13 -2.70
CA ALA A 145 -39.48 -22.84 -2.55
C ALA A 145 -39.76 -21.32 -2.49
N ARG A 146 -38.92 -20.52 -1.85
CA ARG A 146 -39.05 -19.05 -1.79
C ARG A 146 -38.75 -18.37 -3.11
N LEU A 147 -37.77 -18.89 -3.86
CA LEU A 147 -37.42 -18.37 -5.17
C LEU A 147 -38.45 -18.76 -6.23
N GLY A 148 -39.11 -19.92 -6.09
CA GLY A 148 -40.11 -20.39 -7.05
C GLY A 148 -39.52 -20.76 -8.41
N GLU A 149 -40.26 -20.47 -9.49
CA GLU A 149 -39.83 -20.76 -10.86
C GLU A 149 -38.62 -19.89 -11.27
N GLY A 150 -37.84 -20.39 -12.25
CA GLY A 150 -36.63 -19.76 -12.75
C GLY A 150 -36.83 -18.32 -13.25
N ARG A 151 -35.87 -17.49 -12.98
CA ARG A 151 -35.86 -16.07 -13.34
C ARG A 151 -34.90 -15.79 -14.50
N SER A 152 -35.21 -14.80 -15.30
CA SER A 152 -34.33 -14.35 -16.38
C SER A 152 -33.65 -13.03 -15.98
N ALA A 153 -32.33 -12.97 -16.14
CA ALA A 153 -31.55 -11.77 -15.95
C ALA A 153 -30.72 -11.47 -17.19
N ARG A 154 -30.75 -10.22 -17.67
CA ARG A 154 -29.90 -9.82 -18.78
C ARG A 154 -28.48 -9.52 -18.25
N VAL A 155 -27.50 -10.21 -18.78
CA VAL A 155 -26.08 -9.98 -18.54
C VAL A 155 -25.58 -9.13 -19.71
N ALA A 156 -25.38 -7.82 -19.45
CA ALA A 156 -25.01 -6.85 -20.47
C ALA A 156 -23.66 -6.18 -20.18
N SER A 157 -23.12 -6.33 -18.98
CA SER A 157 -21.86 -5.69 -18.59
C SER A 157 -21.12 -6.47 -17.52
N LEU A 158 -19.81 -6.27 -17.49
CA LEU A 158 -18.93 -6.63 -16.37
C LEU A 158 -18.90 -5.47 -15.38
N ALA A 159 -18.85 -5.77 -14.08
CA ALA A 159 -18.63 -4.77 -13.05
C ALA A 159 -17.27 -4.98 -12.38
N VAL A 160 -16.50 -3.92 -12.27
CA VAL A 160 -15.25 -3.89 -11.50
C VAL A 160 -15.55 -3.33 -10.13
N LEU A 161 -15.31 -4.16 -9.10
CA LEU A 161 -15.62 -3.81 -7.73
C LEU A 161 -14.34 -3.67 -6.91
N SER A 162 -14.33 -2.69 -6.01
CA SER A 162 -13.32 -2.58 -4.98
C SER A 162 -13.95 -2.18 -3.65
N ARG A 163 -13.22 -2.44 -2.57
CA ARG A 163 -13.55 -2.03 -1.22
C ARG A 163 -12.48 -1.09 -0.69
N ARG A 164 -12.91 0.04 -0.13
CA ARG A 164 -12.03 0.98 0.55
C ARG A 164 -12.26 0.87 2.06
N GLY A 165 -11.21 0.55 2.79
CA GLY A 165 -11.30 0.30 4.22
C GLY A 165 -12.31 -0.79 4.57
N ASP A 166 -13.15 -0.56 5.58
CA ASP A 166 -14.21 -1.49 6.03
C ASP A 166 -15.57 -1.27 5.34
N GLY A 167 -15.61 -0.40 4.33
CA GLY A 167 -16.83 -0.13 3.57
C GLY A 167 -17.31 -1.33 2.76
N PRO A 168 -18.48 -1.22 2.11
CA PRO A 168 -18.99 -2.24 1.19
C PRO A 168 -18.15 -2.28 -0.09
N MET A 169 -18.23 -3.39 -0.82
CA MET A 169 -17.73 -3.48 -2.20
C MET A 169 -18.59 -2.61 -3.10
N GLU A 170 -17.98 -1.63 -3.73
CA GLU A 170 -18.64 -0.70 -4.62
C GLU A 170 -18.19 -0.88 -6.07
N ILE A 171 -19.11 -0.65 -7.00
CA ILE A 171 -18.80 -0.68 -8.42
C ILE A 171 -18.00 0.58 -8.75
N ARG A 172 -16.76 0.41 -9.24
CA ARG A 172 -15.87 1.49 -9.68
C ARG A 172 -15.95 1.76 -11.17
N ALA A 173 -16.16 0.71 -11.93
CA ALA A 173 -16.37 0.81 -13.37
C ALA A 173 -17.27 -0.32 -13.86
N THR A 174 -17.90 -0.11 -15.02
CA THR A 174 -18.59 -1.15 -15.78
C THR A 174 -18.06 -1.18 -17.21
N VAL A 175 -18.03 -2.38 -17.79
CA VAL A 175 -17.59 -2.62 -19.18
C VAL A 175 -18.70 -3.35 -19.90
N GLU A 176 -19.25 -2.77 -20.97
CA GLU A 176 -20.34 -3.34 -21.73
C GLU A 176 -19.89 -4.57 -22.55
N LEU A 177 -20.67 -5.62 -22.51
CA LEU A 177 -20.45 -6.79 -23.35
C LEU A 177 -20.76 -6.49 -24.81
N GLY A 178 -19.99 -7.06 -25.71
CA GLY A 178 -20.12 -6.90 -27.15
C GLY A 178 -19.50 -5.62 -27.71
N THR A 179 -19.46 -4.54 -26.94
CA THR A 179 -18.84 -3.27 -27.36
C THR A 179 -17.52 -2.99 -26.69
N GLY A 180 -17.32 -3.49 -25.46
CA GLY A 180 -16.17 -3.13 -24.63
C GLY A 180 -16.23 -1.69 -24.10
N THR A 181 -17.36 -0.99 -24.26
CA THR A 181 -17.50 0.39 -23.78
C THR A 181 -17.34 0.46 -22.27
N THR A 182 -16.47 1.33 -21.78
CA THR A 182 -16.13 1.45 -20.38
C THR A 182 -16.80 2.67 -19.75
N HIS A 183 -17.42 2.50 -18.59
CA HIS A 183 -18.04 3.57 -17.82
C HIS A 183 -17.48 3.58 -16.42
N TRP A 184 -16.83 4.68 -16.02
CA TRP A 184 -16.43 4.91 -14.64
C TRP A 184 -17.61 5.34 -13.78
N THR A 185 -17.71 4.79 -12.59
CA THR A 185 -18.64 5.28 -11.57
C THR A 185 -18.06 6.56 -10.95
N PRO A 186 -18.75 7.71 -11.02
CA PRO A 186 -18.25 8.92 -10.39
C PRO A 186 -18.04 8.71 -8.90
N ASP A 187 -16.83 8.99 -8.42
CA ASP A 187 -16.51 9.02 -7.00
C ASP A 187 -16.80 10.43 -6.47
N PRO A 188 -17.80 10.62 -5.60
CA PRO A 188 -18.12 11.94 -5.09
C PRO A 188 -16.99 12.57 -4.24
N THR A 189 -15.99 11.79 -3.85
CA THR A 189 -14.84 12.25 -3.06
C THR A 189 -13.57 12.43 -3.90
N ARG A 190 -13.61 12.08 -5.20
CA ARG A 190 -12.47 12.23 -6.11
C ARG A 190 -12.78 13.33 -7.13
N PRO A 191 -11.92 14.35 -7.31
CA PRO A 191 -12.04 15.27 -8.45
C PRO A 191 -11.99 14.45 -9.76
N ALA A 192 -12.77 14.86 -10.74
CA ALA A 192 -12.86 14.19 -12.05
C ALA A 192 -11.45 14.01 -12.65
N PRO A 193 -11.15 12.85 -13.27
CA PRO A 193 -9.88 12.68 -13.96
C PRO A 193 -9.75 13.74 -15.07
N PRO A 194 -8.59 14.36 -15.27
CA PRO A 194 -8.37 15.29 -16.37
C PRO A 194 -8.56 14.54 -17.70
N GLY A 195 -9.24 15.17 -18.64
CA GLY A 195 -9.45 14.65 -19.99
C GLY A 195 -8.12 14.40 -20.72
N PRO A 196 -8.11 13.57 -21.79
CA PRO A 196 -6.91 13.28 -22.55
C PRO A 196 -6.43 14.56 -23.27
N GLY A 197 -5.51 15.29 -22.66
CA GLY A 197 -4.97 16.54 -23.20
C GLY A 197 -4.29 17.47 -22.18
N ASP A 198 -4.44 17.23 -20.89
CA ASP A 198 -3.87 18.12 -19.91
C ASP A 198 -2.54 17.61 -19.33
N ALA A 199 -1.50 18.37 -19.61
CA ALA A 199 -0.18 18.32 -18.96
C ALA A 199 -0.23 18.69 -17.45
N GLY A 200 -1.29 18.25 -16.72
CA GLY A 200 -1.63 18.66 -15.36
C GLY A 200 -0.86 17.98 -14.22
N SER A 201 -0.02 16.97 -14.50
CA SER A 201 0.76 16.31 -13.44
C SER A 201 1.84 17.22 -12.83
N ALA A 202 2.22 18.30 -13.51
CA ALA A 202 3.12 19.31 -12.99
C ALA A 202 2.42 20.27 -12.01
N GLY A 203 1.14 20.62 -12.24
CA GLY A 203 0.39 21.55 -11.41
C GLY A 203 -0.02 20.98 -10.05
N ALA A 204 -0.51 19.73 -10.01
CA ALA A 204 -0.87 19.08 -8.74
C ALA A 204 0.35 18.79 -7.86
N ARG A 205 1.51 18.49 -8.47
CA ARG A 205 2.80 18.37 -7.78
C ARG A 205 3.30 19.72 -7.25
N GLY A 206 3.11 20.79 -8.01
CA GLY A 206 3.43 22.15 -7.58
C GLY A 206 2.61 22.60 -6.37
N GLY A 207 1.34 22.23 -6.29
CA GLY A 207 0.47 22.49 -5.14
C GLY A 207 0.95 21.75 -3.87
N ALA A 208 1.11 20.44 -3.94
CA ALA A 208 1.54 19.64 -2.79
C ALA A 208 2.96 19.99 -2.28
N GLU A 209 3.84 20.44 -3.15
CA GLU A 209 5.18 20.91 -2.77
C GLU A 209 5.13 22.31 -2.16
N ALA A 210 4.24 23.19 -2.67
CA ALA A 210 3.98 24.50 -2.09
C ALA A 210 3.37 24.39 -0.68
N ASP A 211 2.42 23.47 -0.49
CA ASP A 211 1.79 23.20 0.82
C ASP A 211 2.83 22.68 1.82
N ALA A 212 3.72 21.79 1.40
CA ALA A 212 4.80 21.28 2.25
C ALA A 212 5.82 22.35 2.61
N ALA A 213 6.14 23.25 1.67
CA ALA A 213 7.05 24.38 1.91
C ALA A 213 6.42 25.40 2.87
N ASP A 214 5.13 25.72 2.71
CA ASP A 214 4.39 26.59 3.63
C ASP A 214 4.37 26.00 5.05
N LEU A 215 4.08 24.71 5.17
CA LEU A 215 4.06 24.02 6.45
C LEU A 215 5.43 24.04 7.14
N ALA A 216 6.50 23.78 6.40
CA ALA A 216 7.87 23.89 6.93
C ALA A 216 8.19 25.31 7.38
N ALA A 217 7.76 26.35 6.65
CA ALA A 217 7.94 27.74 7.01
C ALA A 217 7.16 28.12 8.28
N ARG A 218 5.94 27.65 8.45
CA ARG A 218 5.13 27.87 9.67
C ARG A 218 5.77 27.21 10.89
N ILE A 219 6.29 25.99 10.76
CA ILE A 219 7.04 25.32 11.83
C ILE A 219 8.31 26.10 12.17
N ALA A 220 9.04 26.60 11.16
CA ALA A 220 10.22 27.42 11.38
C ALA A 220 9.90 28.73 12.10
N ALA A 221 8.78 29.38 11.73
CA ALA A 221 8.32 30.59 12.42
C ALA A 221 7.93 30.35 13.88
N ALA A 222 7.46 29.13 14.22
CA ALA A 222 7.16 28.74 15.59
C ALA A 222 8.42 28.46 16.44
N LEU A 223 9.58 28.30 15.80
CA LEU A 223 10.87 27.93 16.42
C LEU A 223 11.97 28.91 15.99
N PRO A 224 11.82 30.23 16.22
CA PRO A 224 12.68 31.26 15.61
C PRO A 224 14.12 31.23 16.13
N GLU A 225 14.39 30.61 17.29
CA GLU A 225 15.74 30.43 17.85
C GLU A 225 16.52 29.28 17.19
N GLY A 226 15.84 28.47 16.38
CA GLY A 226 16.39 27.29 15.73
C GLY A 226 16.46 27.41 14.21
N VAL A 227 16.99 26.37 13.58
CA VAL A 227 17.01 26.21 12.14
C VAL A 227 16.27 24.96 11.74
N VAL A 228 15.17 25.11 11.01
CA VAL A 228 14.39 23.99 10.45
C VAL A 228 14.89 23.70 9.03
N CYS A 229 15.29 22.46 8.81
CA CYS A 229 15.74 21.96 7.52
C CYS A 229 14.77 20.89 7.00
N VAL A 230 14.35 21.03 5.74
CA VAL A 230 13.72 19.92 5.03
C VAL A 230 14.76 18.86 4.74
N ALA A 231 14.42 17.58 4.91
CA ALA A 231 15.26 16.42 4.65
C ALA A 231 14.56 15.44 3.68
N GLY A 232 15.12 14.26 3.54
CA GLY A 232 14.50 13.14 2.84
C GLY A 232 14.19 13.39 1.36
N SER A 233 13.14 12.76 0.86
CA SER A 233 12.80 12.75 -0.56
C SER A 233 12.44 14.12 -1.13
N ARG A 234 11.86 15.02 -0.31
CA ARG A 234 11.53 16.39 -0.73
C ARG A 234 12.77 17.22 -0.96
N ARG A 235 13.77 17.15 -0.05
CA ARG A 235 15.05 17.83 -0.27
C ARG A 235 15.79 17.27 -1.48
N MET A 236 15.72 15.95 -1.72
CA MET A 236 16.28 15.33 -2.92
C MET A 236 15.51 15.69 -4.21
N GLY A 237 14.32 16.30 -4.14
CA GLY A 237 13.48 16.61 -5.29
C GLY A 237 12.83 15.37 -5.94
N CYS A 238 12.78 14.24 -5.24
CA CYS A 238 12.21 12.98 -5.73
C CYS A 238 11.01 12.51 -4.89
N ALA A 239 10.33 13.41 -4.19
CA ALA A 239 9.10 13.09 -3.49
C ALA A 239 8.01 12.61 -4.45
N GLY A 240 7.31 11.51 -4.10
CA GLY A 240 6.16 10.98 -4.81
C GLY A 240 4.84 11.41 -4.17
N ALA A 241 3.73 11.01 -4.77
CA ALA A 241 2.42 11.21 -4.16
C ALA A 241 2.36 10.48 -2.79
N GLY A 242 1.92 11.20 -1.74
CA GLY A 242 1.84 10.66 -0.39
C GLY A 242 3.19 10.49 0.33
N SER A 243 4.26 11.15 -0.15
CA SER A 243 5.52 11.22 0.60
C SER A 243 5.39 12.14 1.80
N ASP A 244 5.90 11.67 2.94
CA ASP A 244 5.95 12.42 4.19
C ASP A 244 6.80 13.70 4.05
N LEU A 245 6.61 14.65 4.94
CA LEU A 245 7.48 15.82 5.11
C LEU A 245 8.48 15.53 6.24
N ASP A 246 9.70 15.21 5.88
CA ASP A 246 10.80 15.00 6.81
C ASP A 246 11.45 16.34 7.17
N LEU A 247 11.44 16.70 8.44
CA LEU A 247 12.06 17.92 8.97
C LEU A 247 13.06 17.58 10.07
N VAL A 248 14.17 18.31 10.07
CA VAL A 248 15.13 18.31 11.17
C VAL A 248 15.25 19.74 11.68
N VAL A 249 14.96 19.95 12.98
CA VAL A 249 15.18 21.23 13.63
C VAL A 249 16.40 21.15 14.55
N ALA A 250 17.33 22.07 14.36
CA ALA A 250 18.47 22.32 15.26
C ALA A 250 18.09 23.44 16.22
N LEU A 251 18.08 23.15 17.55
CA LEU A 251 17.75 24.12 18.59
C LEU A 251 18.94 24.36 19.53
N PRO A 252 19.20 25.61 19.97
CA PRO A 252 20.28 25.92 20.88
C PRO A 252 20.03 25.35 22.28
N GLY A 253 21.09 25.03 22.99
CA GLY A 253 21.02 24.54 24.37
C GLY A 253 20.44 23.13 24.48
N ALA A 254 19.71 22.86 25.56
CA ALA A 254 18.98 21.61 25.79
C ALA A 254 17.57 21.69 25.19
N VAL A 255 17.06 20.56 24.70
CA VAL A 255 15.72 20.49 24.10
C VAL A 255 14.65 20.28 25.17
N ASP A 256 13.68 21.19 25.22
CA ASP A 256 12.37 20.99 25.86
C ASP A 256 11.37 20.54 24.80
N LEU A 257 11.20 19.21 24.65
CA LEU A 257 10.30 18.64 23.63
C LEU A 257 8.84 19.03 23.86
N ALA A 258 8.42 19.14 25.13
CA ALA A 258 7.04 19.54 25.46
C ALA A 258 6.79 21.00 25.06
N GLY A 259 7.76 21.89 25.30
CA GLY A 259 7.70 23.28 24.86
C GLY A 259 7.71 23.41 23.31
N VAL A 260 8.51 22.62 22.61
CA VAL A 260 8.49 22.54 21.14
C VAL A 260 7.11 22.08 20.66
N ARG A 261 6.56 21.03 21.26
CA ARG A 261 5.23 20.53 20.93
C ARG A 261 4.14 21.60 21.12
N ALA A 262 4.17 22.32 22.23
CA ALA A 262 3.19 23.37 22.52
C ALA A 262 3.24 24.50 21.49
N ARG A 263 4.42 24.93 21.08
CA ARG A 263 4.61 25.97 20.04
C ARG A 263 4.15 25.50 18.66
N VAL A 264 4.50 24.27 18.28
CA VAL A 264 4.05 23.67 17.01
C VAL A 264 2.51 23.52 17.01
N ALA A 265 1.91 23.07 18.11
CA ALA A 265 0.46 22.99 18.25
C ALA A 265 -0.23 24.37 18.12
N SER A 266 0.37 25.43 18.67
CA SER A 266 -0.15 26.80 18.56
C SER A 266 -0.05 27.34 17.13
N ALA A 267 1.02 27.02 16.40
CA ALA A 267 1.23 27.45 15.02
C ALA A 267 0.40 26.66 14.00
N LEU A 268 0.01 25.43 14.35
CA LEU A 268 -0.72 24.50 13.52
C LEU A 268 -1.95 23.97 14.26
N PRO A 269 -2.98 24.80 14.52
CA PRO A 269 -4.18 24.37 15.25
C PRO A 269 -4.99 23.30 14.52
N GLU A 270 -4.82 23.17 13.20
CA GLU A 270 -5.41 22.14 12.36
C GLU A 270 -4.64 20.81 12.39
N ALA A 271 -3.49 20.74 13.09
CA ALA A 271 -2.68 19.54 13.14
C ALA A 271 -3.42 18.39 13.83
N GLU A 272 -3.44 17.26 13.15
CA GLU A 272 -3.99 16.00 13.65
C GLU A 272 -2.86 15.11 14.18
N ARG A 273 -3.18 14.23 15.14
CA ARG A 273 -2.27 13.19 15.64
C ARG A 273 -0.92 13.71 16.15
N LEU A 274 -0.85 14.99 16.59
CA LEU A 274 0.39 15.58 17.13
C LEU A 274 0.84 14.83 18.39
N ARG A 275 1.97 14.15 18.31
CA ARG A 275 2.53 13.34 19.39
C ARG A 275 4.05 13.45 19.48
N GLU A 276 4.57 13.22 20.67
CA GLU A 276 6.00 13.11 20.93
C GLU A 276 6.50 11.70 20.58
N VAL A 277 7.70 11.63 20.03
CA VAL A 277 8.44 10.39 19.76
C VAL A 277 9.69 10.42 20.61
N THR A 278 9.64 9.78 21.78
CA THR A 278 10.73 9.77 22.75
C THR A 278 11.55 8.49 22.73
N GLY A 279 11.02 7.40 22.14
CA GLY A 279 11.70 6.11 22.03
C GLY A 279 12.68 6.00 20.84
N ALA A 280 12.81 7.02 20.02
CA ALA A 280 13.75 7.08 18.90
C ALA A 280 15.15 7.49 19.40
N ARG A 281 16.17 7.30 18.54
CA ARG A 281 17.57 7.68 18.82
C ARG A 281 17.71 9.18 19.11
N VAL A 282 16.91 10.02 18.45
CA VAL A 282 16.75 11.44 18.71
C VAL A 282 15.27 11.74 18.87
N PRO A 283 14.86 12.54 19.86
CA PRO A 283 13.45 12.84 20.10
C PRO A 283 12.87 13.66 18.95
N GLY A 284 11.55 13.62 18.80
CA GLY A 284 10.88 14.36 17.74
C GLY A 284 9.37 14.42 17.94
N LEU A 285 8.70 15.00 16.95
CA LEU A 285 7.24 15.07 16.87
C LEU A 285 6.77 14.40 15.58
N ARG A 286 5.61 13.74 15.66
CA ARG A 286 4.83 13.31 14.50
C ARG A 286 3.48 13.99 14.50
N LEU A 287 3.07 14.47 13.35
CA LEU A 287 1.76 15.11 13.17
C LEU A 287 1.27 14.91 11.74
N GLY A 288 -0.03 15.12 11.53
CA GLY A 288 -0.65 15.16 10.21
C GLY A 288 -1.28 16.52 9.99
N VAL A 289 -1.17 17.07 8.78
CA VAL A 289 -1.83 18.32 8.40
C VAL A 289 -2.38 18.14 6.99
N ALA A 290 -3.71 18.28 6.84
CA ALA A 290 -4.40 18.18 5.55
C ALA A 290 -4.03 16.91 4.75
N GLY A 291 -3.84 15.77 5.45
CA GLY A 291 -3.46 14.50 4.84
C GLY A 291 -1.96 14.32 4.58
N LEU A 292 -1.13 15.31 4.88
CA LEU A 292 0.34 15.22 4.83
C LEU A 292 0.86 14.78 6.21
N ASP A 293 1.58 13.67 6.25
CA ASP A 293 2.30 13.21 7.44
C ASP A 293 3.63 13.98 7.57
N VAL A 294 3.94 14.45 8.79
CA VAL A 294 5.15 15.20 9.10
C VAL A 294 5.94 14.51 10.20
N ASP A 295 7.20 14.24 9.94
CA ASP A 295 8.19 13.78 10.91
C ASP A 295 9.17 14.93 11.23
N LEU A 296 9.10 15.50 12.44
CA LEU A 296 9.97 16.56 12.91
C LEU A 296 10.96 16.00 13.94
N VAL A 297 12.20 15.81 13.53
CA VAL A 297 13.30 15.41 14.43
C VAL A 297 13.88 16.64 15.11
N VAL A 298 14.05 16.61 16.44
CA VAL A 298 14.49 17.75 17.24
C VAL A 298 15.89 17.51 17.82
N VAL A 299 16.88 18.28 17.35
CA VAL A 299 18.29 18.13 17.72
C VAL A 299 18.72 19.28 18.63
N ALA A 300 19.22 18.94 19.81
CA ALA A 300 19.90 19.88 20.70
C ALA A 300 21.31 20.17 20.18
N THR A 301 21.66 21.43 19.96
CA THR A 301 22.99 21.81 19.46
C THR A 301 23.96 22.27 20.56
N GLY A 302 23.50 22.33 21.82
CA GLY A 302 24.32 22.82 22.93
C GLY A 302 24.87 24.22 22.66
N SER A 303 26.19 24.35 22.59
CA SER A 303 26.88 25.60 22.27
C SER A 303 27.16 25.83 20.78
N VAL A 304 26.86 24.85 19.91
CA VAL A 304 27.03 25.01 18.46
C VAL A 304 25.86 25.85 17.93
N PRO A 305 26.14 26.93 17.19
CA PRO A 305 25.07 27.72 16.59
C PRO A 305 24.19 26.85 15.64
N PRO A 306 22.85 26.93 15.73
CA PRO A 306 21.93 26.12 14.93
C PRO A 306 22.20 26.15 13.42
N GLU A 307 22.63 27.30 12.88
CA GLU A 307 22.97 27.50 11.47
C GLU A 307 24.18 26.66 11.03
N ARG A 308 25.04 26.28 11.98
CA ARG A 308 26.24 25.47 11.74
C ARG A 308 26.05 24.01 12.14
N ALA A 309 24.89 23.65 12.67
CA ALA A 309 24.64 22.32 13.22
C ALA A 309 24.87 21.20 12.20
N VAL A 310 24.39 21.35 10.96
CA VAL A 310 24.59 20.36 9.89
C VAL A 310 26.07 20.22 9.54
N ALA A 311 26.81 21.32 9.41
CA ALA A 311 28.23 21.32 9.06
C ALA A 311 29.13 20.78 10.23
N ARG A 312 28.75 21.09 11.46
CA ARG A 312 29.50 20.72 12.69
C ARG A 312 28.86 19.53 13.45
N ARG A 313 28.03 18.73 12.78
CA ARG A 313 27.27 17.64 13.41
C ARG A 313 28.13 16.61 14.14
N ALA A 314 29.36 16.41 13.72
CA ALA A 314 30.30 15.50 14.37
C ALA A 314 30.59 15.89 15.85
N GLU A 315 30.42 17.16 16.20
CA GLU A 315 30.65 17.69 17.55
C GLU A 315 29.45 17.48 18.48
N LEU A 316 28.28 17.11 17.94
CA LEU A 316 27.01 17.02 18.65
C LEU A 316 26.73 15.60 19.20
N GLY A 317 27.68 14.68 19.02
CA GLY A 317 27.52 13.27 19.37
C GLY A 317 26.84 12.45 18.26
N GLU A 318 26.97 11.13 18.35
CA GLU A 318 26.58 10.20 17.29
C GLU A 318 25.11 10.32 16.88
N ALA A 319 24.19 10.35 17.85
CA ALA A 319 22.76 10.40 17.58
C ALA A 319 22.35 11.66 16.81
N ALA A 320 22.85 12.82 17.25
CA ALA A 320 22.61 14.11 16.58
C ALA A 320 23.27 14.17 15.21
N ALA A 321 24.50 13.65 15.07
CA ALA A 321 25.20 13.59 13.80
C ALA A 321 24.44 12.77 12.76
N VAL A 322 23.90 11.62 13.17
CA VAL A 322 23.06 10.76 12.32
C VAL A 322 21.76 11.46 11.92
N ALA A 323 21.10 12.17 12.84
CA ALA A 323 19.87 12.88 12.52
C ALA A 323 20.08 14.02 11.52
N LEU A 324 21.13 14.82 11.75
CA LEU A 324 21.51 15.94 10.88
C LEU A 324 22.06 15.47 9.53
N SER A 325 22.64 14.26 9.45
CA SER A 325 23.12 13.71 8.17
C SER A 325 21.99 13.52 7.15
N ALA A 326 20.73 13.40 7.57
CA ALA A 326 19.59 13.29 6.65
C ALA A 326 19.49 14.50 5.70
N VAL A 327 19.94 15.67 6.14
CA VAL A 327 20.01 16.89 5.32
C VAL A 327 21.16 16.79 4.31
N SER A 328 22.35 16.47 4.77
CA SER A 328 23.55 16.38 3.91
C SER A 328 23.55 15.13 3.02
N ASP A 329 22.90 14.02 3.43
CA ASP A 329 22.69 12.85 2.57
C ASP A 329 21.84 13.22 1.33
N ALA A 330 20.79 14.01 1.55
CA ALA A 330 19.95 14.48 0.45
C ALA A 330 20.69 15.44 -0.49
N GLU A 331 21.53 16.32 0.05
CA GLU A 331 22.40 17.21 -0.75
C GLU A 331 23.43 16.42 -1.55
N ALA A 332 24.11 15.47 -0.90
CA ALA A 332 25.11 14.63 -1.56
C ALA A 332 24.54 13.82 -2.73
N VAL A 333 23.31 13.29 -2.61
CA VAL A 333 22.63 12.65 -3.73
C VAL A 333 22.38 13.63 -4.87
N ARG A 334 21.89 14.84 -4.58
CA ARG A 334 21.65 15.88 -5.61
C ARG A 334 22.93 16.30 -6.32
N ASP A 335 23.99 16.54 -5.55
CA ASP A 335 25.29 16.93 -6.08
C ASP A 335 25.90 15.83 -6.96
N PHE A 336 25.74 14.57 -6.55
CA PHE A 336 26.22 13.42 -7.30
C PHE A 336 25.54 13.28 -8.67
N VAL A 337 24.21 13.45 -8.73
CA VAL A 337 23.47 13.36 -10.00
C VAL A 337 23.58 14.64 -10.84
N GLY A 338 23.87 15.78 -10.23
CA GLY A 338 24.15 17.04 -10.93
C GLY A 338 23.08 17.44 -11.97
N PRO A 339 23.49 17.66 -13.24
CA PRO A 339 22.56 18.08 -14.30
C PRO A 339 21.50 17.02 -14.67
N GLU A 340 21.74 15.75 -14.38
CA GLU A 340 20.81 14.63 -14.65
C GLU A 340 19.71 14.49 -13.59
N HIS A 341 19.57 15.49 -12.71
CA HIS A 341 18.61 15.46 -11.60
C HIS A 341 17.15 15.17 -12.03
N ALA A 342 16.73 15.65 -13.19
CA ALA A 342 15.36 15.40 -13.69
C ALA A 342 15.12 13.91 -13.97
N ALA A 343 16.09 13.24 -14.60
CA ALA A 343 16.03 11.79 -14.85
C ALA A 343 16.09 11.00 -13.54
N PHE A 344 16.96 11.40 -12.61
CA PHE A 344 17.02 10.81 -11.28
C PHE A 344 15.68 10.92 -10.54
N ALA A 345 15.10 12.11 -10.50
CA ALA A 345 13.87 12.34 -9.77
C ALA A 345 12.69 11.53 -10.32
N LEU A 346 12.64 11.32 -11.64
CA LEU A 346 11.64 10.46 -12.28
C LEU A 346 11.88 8.99 -11.89
N LEU A 347 13.09 8.47 -12.14
CA LEU A 347 13.45 7.09 -11.82
C LEU A 347 13.23 6.76 -10.34
N ALA A 348 13.70 7.61 -9.43
CA ALA A 348 13.55 7.40 -7.99
C ALA A 348 12.09 7.34 -7.54
N ARG A 349 11.20 8.13 -8.14
CA ARG A 349 9.75 8.06 -7.87
C ARG A 349 9.14 6.76 -8.35
N GLU A 350 9.44 6.34 -9.57
CA GLU A 350 8.91 5.11 -10.15
C GLU A 350 9.37 3.87 -9.37
N VAL A 351 10.66 3.80 -9.08
CA VAL A 351 11.25 2.68 -8.32
C VAL A 351 10.69 2.62 -6.89
N LYS A 352 10.53 3.76 -6.20
CA LYS A 352 9.92 3.79 -4.87
C LYS A 352 8.44 3.40 -4.90
N ALA A 353 7.71 3.80 -5.94
CA ALA A 353 6.31 3.38 -6.13
C ALA A 353 6.22 1.86 -6.35
N TRP A 354 7.11 1.30 -7.18
CA TRP A 354 7.23 -0.15 -7.35
C TRP A 354 7.60 -0.86 -6.04
N ALA A 355 8.63 -0.40 -5.34
CA ALA A 355 9.04 -0.98 -4.06
C ALA A 355 7.88 -0.97 -3.04
N ARG A 356 7.11 0.12 -3.02
CA ARG A 356 5.90 0.25 -2.20
C ARG A 356 4.83 -0.78 -2.56
N SER A 357 4.55 -0.97 -3.85
CA SER A 357 3.57 -1.96 -4.31
C SER A 357 4.00 -3.40 -4.04
N ARG A 358 5.31 -3.63 -3.84
CA ARG A 358 5.88 -4.95 -3.50
C ARG A 358 6.16 -5.13 -2.00
N GLY A 359 5.85 -4.14 -1.14
CA GLY A 359 6.11 -4.20 0.30
C GLY A 359 7.58 -4.17 0.68
N LEU A 360 8.45 -3.60 -0.17
CA LEU A 360 9.90 -3.56 0.00
C LEU A 360 10.43 -2.19 0.46
N ASP A 361 9.55 -1.23 0.74
CA ASP A 361 9.85 0.19 0.94
C ASP A 361 10.03 0.61 2.40
N SER A 362 10.06 -0.32 3.35
CA SER A 362 10.00 0.02 4.78
C SER A 362 11.06 -0.69 5.62
N ALA A 363 12.02 0.07 6.13
CA ALA A 363 13.09 -0.44 6.99
C ALA A 363 12.59 -1.16 8.27
N PRO A 364 11.59 -0.68 9.02
CA PRO A 364 11.03 -1.42 10.15
C PRO A 364 10.48 -2.80 9.79
N PHE A 365 10.08 -3.01 8.56
CA PHE A 365 9.53 -4.26 8.03
C PHE A 365 10.58 -5.08 7.24
N GLY A 366 11.86 -4.77 7.41
CA GLY A 366 12.98 -5.49 6.78
C GLY A 366 13.31 -5.04 5.36
N GLY A 367 12.51 -4.15 4.76
CA GLY A 367 12.75 -3.60 3.43
C GLY A 367 13.82 -2.50 3.39
N LEU A 368 14.07 -1.94 2.22
CA LEU A 368 15.03 -0.86 2.02
C LEU A 368 14.39 0.49 2.37
N PRO A 369 15.12 1.37 3.10
CA PRO A 369 14.66 2.72 3.36
C PRO A 369 14.67 3.58 2.09
N GLY A 370 13.90 4.68 2.09
CA GLY A 370 13.81 5.60 0.96
C GLY A 370 15.15 6.16 0.49
N LEU A 371 16.12 6.33 1.41
CA LEU A 371 17.49 6.75 1.06
C LEU A 371 18.22 5.69 0.22
N ALA A 372 18.13 4.40 0.60
CA ALA A 372 18.74 3.32 -0.18
C ALA A 372 18.22 3.30 -1.61
N TRP A 373 16.89 3.35 -1.81
CA TRP A 373 16.30 3.44 -3.15
C TRP A 373 16.79 4.65 -3.94
N SER A 374 17.00 5.80 -3.27
CA SER A 374 17.56 6.99 -3.92
C SER A 374 19.02 6.82 -4.30
N VAL A 375 19.84 6.16 -3.47
CA VAL A 375 21.24 5.84 -3.79
C VAL A 375 21.33 4.91 -5.00
N LEU A 376 20.51 3.85 -5.03
CA LEU A 376 20.43 2.92 -6.17
C LEU A 376 20.04 3.65 -7.47
N ALA A 377 19.03 4.52 -7.41
CA ALA A 377 18.59 5.31 -8.56
C ALA A 377 19.67 6.29 -9.03
N ALA A 378 20.35 6.98 -8.11
CA ALA A 378 21.42 7.91 -8.43
C ALA A 378 22.61 7.21 -9.10
N HIS A 379 23.01 6.05 -8.57
CA HIS A 379 24.05 5.22 -9.16
C HIS A 379 23.68 4.79 -10.59
N THR A 380 22.45 4.36 -10.81
CA THR A 380 21.98 3.96 -12.16
C THR A 380 22.04 5.13 -13.14
N VAL A 381 21.55 6.31 -12.75
CA VAL A 381 21.57 7.51 -13.62
C VAL A 381 22.98 7.87 -14.05
N ARG A 382 23.96 7.75 -13.15
CA ARG A 382 25.37 8.06 -13.46
C ARG A 382 26.06 7.02 -14.34
N SER A 383 25.57 5.79 -14.38
CA SER A 383 26.15 4.68 -15.15
C SER A 383 25.38 4.36 -16.44
N ALA A 384 24.12 4.76 -16.55
CA ALA A 384 23.29 4.44 -17.71
C ALA A 384 23.70 5.24 -18.97
N PRO A 385 23.79 4.56 -20.13
CA PRO A 385 24.14 5.24 -21.39
C PRO A 385 22.97 6.05 -21.98
N ASP A 386 21.73 5.74 -21.61
CA ASP A 386 20.50 6.38 -22.08
C ASP A 386 19.62 6.74 -20.89
N LEU A 387 19.34 8.02 -20.72
CA LEU A 387 18.53 8.57 -19.63
C LEU A 387 17.06 8.74 -19.99
N SER A 388 16.62 8.26 -21.16
CA SER A 388 15.21 8.21 -21.52
C SER A 388 14.45 7.30 -20.54
N PRO A 389 13.20 7.60 -20.15
CA PRO A 389 12.51 6.93 -19.05
C PRO A 389 12.49 5.40 -19.15
N GLY A 390 12.09 4.84 -20.30
CA GLY A 390 12.00 3.39 -20.49
C GLY A 390 13.37 2.68 -20.44
N PRO A 391 14.38 3.09 -21.24
CA PRO A 391 15.74 2.57 -21.16
C PRO A 391 16.37 2.69 -19.77
N LEU A 392 16.20 3.84 -19.10
CA LEU A 392 16.74 4.08 -17.77
C LEU A 392 16.11 3.15 -16.71
N LEU A 393 14.81 2.93 -16.80
CA LEU A 393 14.09 2.01 -15.91
C LEU A 393 14.58 0.56 -16.11
N ARG A 394 14.73 0.10 -17.35
CA ARG A 394 15.32 -1.22 -17.64
C ARG A 394 16.74 -1.34 -17.12
N ALA A 395 17.57 -0.32 -17.33
CA ALA A 395 18.93 -0.29 -16.79
C ALA A 395 18.96 -0.42 -15.27
N PHE A 396 18.01 0.21 -14.56
CA PHE A 396 17.87 0.07 -13.11
C PHE A 396 17.63 -1.38 -12.73
N PHE A 397 16.58 -2.01 -13.25
CA PHE A 397 16.24 -3.38 -12.87
C PHE A 397 17.29 -4.38 -13.32
N ALA A 398 17.87 -4.24 -14.53
CA ALA A 398 18.96 -5.08 -15.01
C ALA A 398 20.19 -5.01 -14.09
N THR A 399 20.58 -3.80 -13.68
CA THR A 399 21.75 -3.60 -12.81
C THR A 399 21.55 -4.26 -11.45
N TRP A 400 20.42 -3.98 -10.80
CA TRP A 400 20.20 -4.38 -9.41
C TRP A 400 19.71 -5.82 -9.27
N ALA A 401 19.10 -6.41 -10.29
CA ALA A 401 18.80 -7.85 -10.34
C ALA A 401 20.08 -8.70 -10.44
N ALA A 402 21.10 -8.18 -11.14
CA ALA A 402 22.39 -8.86 -11.33
C ALA A 402 23.47 -8.45 -10.30
N TRP A 403 23.16 -7.52 -9.39
CA TRP A 403 24.15 -7.00 -8.44
C TRP A 403 24.57 -8.05 -7.41
N ASP A 404 25.88 -8.20 -7.22
CA ASP A 404 26.38 -8.96 -6.07
C ASP A 404 26.26 -8.11 -4.80
N TRP A 405 25.20 -8.34 -4.03
CA TRP A 405 24.88 -7.58 -2.82
C TRP A 405 25.94 -7.66 -1.71
N ARG A 406 26.93 -8.55 -1.85
CA ARG A 406 28.14 -8.54 -1.00
C ARG A 406 29.05 -7.35 -1.33
N THR A 407 28.90 -6.76 -2.51
CA THR A 407 29.60 -5.53 -2.88
C THR A 407 28.79 -4.33 -2.36
N PRO A 408 29.33 -3.52 -1.44
CA PRO A 408 28.66 -2.37 -0.92
C PRO A 408 28.32 -1.35 -2.01
N VAL A 409 27.09 -0.85 -1.99
CA VAL A 409 26.65 0.22 -2.90
C VAL A 409 26.98 1.57 -2.26
N THR A 410 27.74 2.39 -2.97
CA THR A 410 28.12 3.74 -2.54
C THR A 410 27.95 4.72 -3.69
N LEU A 411 27.83 6.00 -3.37
CA LEU A 411 28.07 7.06 -4.33
C LEU A 411 29.56 7.43 -4.27
N ASP A 412 30.28 7.27 -5.38
CA ASP A 412 31.72 7.55 -5.47
C ASP A 412 31.98 9.05 -5.28
N LEU A 413 31.98 9.49 -4.04
CA LEU A 413 32.31 10.84 -3.63
C LEU A 413 33.78 10.84 -3.18
N PRO A 414 34.71 11.50 -3.89
CA PRO A 414 36.17 11.45 -3.62
C PRO A 414 36.56 11.79 -2.19
N GLN A 415 35.74 12.59 -1.51
CA GLN A 415 35.99 13.06 -0.13
C GLN A 415 35.63 12.05 0.94
N ALA A 416 34.93 10.96 0.60
CA ALA A 416 34.39 9.98 1.56
C ALA A 416 35.16 8.64 1.57
N ALA A 417 36.16 8.44 0.71
CA ALA A 417 36.78 7.13 0.49
C ALA A 417 37.25 6.39 1.78
N PRO A 418 37.96 6.99 2.75
CA PRO A 418 38.35 6.27 3.97
C PRO A 418 37.16 5.91 4.88
N ALA A 419 36.17 6.80 4.98
CA ALA A 419 34.98 6.56 5.77
C ALA A 419 34.06 5.49 5.14
N VAL A 420 34.02 5.43 3.82
CA VAL A 420 33.31 4.41 3.05
C VAL A 420 33.93 3.04 3.28
N GLN A 421 35.26 2.90 3.25
CA GLN A 421 35.95 1.64 3.51
C GLN A 421 35.67 1.13 4.93
N GLY A 422 35.80 1.98 5.96
CA GLY A 422 35.53 1.58 7.33
C GLY A 422 34.06 1.19 7.54
N ALA A 423 33.11 1.90 6.94
CA ALA A 423 31.70 1.57 7.02
C ALA A 423 31.34 0.26 6.27
N ALA A 424 31.98 0.00 5.14
CA ALA A 424 31.84 -1.25 4.38
C ALA A 424 32.38 -2.45 5.17
N GLU A 425 33.53 -2.30 5.85
CA GLU A 425 34.10 -3.33 6.71
C GLU A 425 33.19 -3.64 7.90
N CYS A 426 32.59 -2.62 8.53
CA CYS A 426 31.61 -2.80 9.61
C CYS A 426 30.32 -3.51 9.15
N ALA A 427 29.93 -3.34 7.89
CA ALA A 427 28.71 -3.92 7.31
C ALA A 427 28.99 -5.19 6.49
N ALA A 428 30.20 -5.76 6.54
CA ALA A 428 30.58 -6.89 5.70
C ALA A 428 29.75 -8.17 5.94
N SER A 429 29.06 -8.29 7.08
CA SER A 429 28.12 -9.37 7.37
C SER A 429 26.68 -9.10 6.91
N ASP A 430 26.37 -7.86 6.51
CA ASP A 430 25.01 -7.50 6.09
C ASP A 430 24.70 -8.15 4.71
N PRO A 431 23.54 -8.80 4.54
CA PRO A 431 23.17 -9.41 3.25
C PRO A 431 23.01 -8.40 2.11
N VAL A 432 22.69 -7.15 2.45
CA VAL A 432 22.60 -6.01 1.52
C VAL A 432 23.25 -4.81 2.19
N THR A 433 24.26 -4.25 1.55
CA THR A 433 24.95 -3.06 2.05
C THR A 433 24.78 -1.88 1.11
N VAL A 434 23.98 -0.90 1.54
CA VAL A 434 23.89 0.42 0.89
C VAL A 434 24.39 1.46 1.90
N LEU A 435 25.42 2.21 1.54
CA LEU A 435 26.04 3.19 2.43
C LEU A 435 25.40 4.58 2.26
N THR A 436 25.32 5.32 3.36
CA THR A 436 24.90 6.71 3.32
C THR A 436 25.95 7.57 2.62
N PRO A 437 25.55 8.55 1.79
CA PRO A 437 26.48 9.31 0.97
C PRO A 437 27.27 10.38 1.74
N SER A 438 26.85 10.74 2.95
CA SER A 438 27.53 11.76 3.77
C SER A 438 27.97 11.23 5.13
N SER A 439 28.92 11.91 5.77
CA SER A 439 29.40 11.53 7.10
C SER A 439 28.35 11.81 8.21
N PRO A 440 28.19 10.93 9.23
CA PRO A 440 28.92 9.68 9.38
C PRO A 440 28.44 8.61 8.37
N VAL A 441 29.36 8.12 7.55
CA VAL A 441 29.06 7.06 6.57
C VAL A 441 28.74 5.77 7.32
N ARG A 442 27.63 5.13 6.96
CA ARG A 442 27.15 3.91 7.62
C ARG A 442 26.24 3.12 6.67
N SER A 443 26.04 1.83 6.92
CA SER A 443 24.99 1.08 6.26
C SER A 443 23.61 1.63 6.65
N CYS A 444 22.77 1.89 5.67
CA CYS A 444 21.36 2.23 5.88
C CYS A 444 20.44 0.99 5.68
N THR A 445 21.00 -0.19 5.44
CA THR A 445 20.29 -1.43 5.14
C THR A 445 20.57 -2.56 6.12
N GLY A 446 21.24 -2.31 7.24
CA GLY A 446 21.59 -3.32 8.24
C GLY A 446 20.39 -4.03 8.93
N GLN A 447 19.16 -3.68 8.61
CA GLN A 447 17.94 -4.40 9.02
C GLN A 447 17.53 -5.50 8.03
N VAL A 448 18.12 -5.55 6.84
CA VAL A 448 17.77 -6.53 5.80
C VAL A 448 18.29 -7.90 6.22
N THR A 449 17.41 -8.91 6.24
CA THR A 449 17.78 -10.30 6.49
C THR A 449 18.21 -10.99 5.20
N THR A 450 18.86 -12.16 5.30
CA THR A 450 19.22 -12.96 4.11
C THR A 450 17.99 -13.30 3.27
N GLY A 451 16.89 -13.71 3.90
CA GLY A 451 15.65 -14.01 3.17
C GLY A 451 15.03 -12.79 2.49
N MET A 452 15.14 -11.60 3.10
CA MET A 452 14.70 -10.35 2.47
C MET A 452 15.62 -9.97 1.28
N ALA A 453 16.92 -10.22 1.36
CA ALA A 453 17.84 -10.02 0.25
C ALA A 453 17.51 -10.93 -0.95
N GLU A 454 17.19 -12.19 -0.69
CA GLU A 454 16.74 -13.14 -1.71
C GLU A 454 15.41 -12.71 -2.33
N LEU A 455 14.45 -12.26 -1.50
CA LEU A 455 13.18 -11.70 -1.97
C LEU A 455 13.41 -10.47 -2.85
N LEU A 456 14.23 -9.52 -2.39
CA LEU A 456 14.59 -8.32 -3.13
C LEU A 456 15.15 -8.64 -4.51
N THR A 457 16.13 -9.55 -4.57
CA THR A 457 16.77 -9.98 -5.83
C THR A 457 15.74 -10.61 -6.78
N ARG A 458 14.88 -11.48 -6.26
CA ARG A 458 13.80 -12.13 -7.04
C ARG A 458 12.81 -11.11 -7.60
N GLU A 459 12.40 -10.12 -6.80
CA GLU A 459 11.47 -9.08 -7.24
C GLU A 459 12.08 -8.16 -8.29
N LEU A 460 13.35 -7.78 -8.12
CA LEU A 460 14.10 -7.00 -9.11
C LEU A 460 14.24 -7.76 -10.43
N PHE A 461 14.56 -9.07 -10.36
CA PHE A 461 14.67 -9.93 -11.55
C PHE A 461 13.32 -10.07 -12.27
N ALA A 462 12.24 -10.32 -11.54
CA ALA A 462 10.90 -10.43 -12.12
C ALA A 462 10.44 -9.12 -12.80
N ALA A 463 10.78 -7.97 -12.21
CA ALA A 463 10.49 -6.67 -12.82
C ALA A 463 11.33 -6.43 -14.09
N TRP A 464 12.60 -6.82 -14.07
CA TRP A 464 13.48 -6.76 -15.25
C TRP A 464 12.94 -7.64 -16.38
N GLU A 465 12.62 -8.91 -16.09
CA GLU A 465 12.10 -9.89 -17.04
C GLU A 465 10.81 -9.39 -17.71
N ALA A 466 9.87 -8.86 -16.93
CA ALA A 466 8.62 -8.30 -17.45
C ALA A 466 8.85 -7.08 -18.39
N LEU A 467 9.85 -6.23 -18.07
CA LEU A 467 10.20 -5.08 -18.92
C LEU A 467 10.94 -5.50 -20.21
N GLU A 468 11.67 -6.61 -20.20
CA GLU A 468 12.31 -7.16 -21.42
C GLU A 468 11.30 -7.85 -22.33
N GLU A 469 10.32 -8.59 -21.77
CA GLU A 469 9.26 -9.24 -22.55
C GLU A 469 8.34 -8.23 -23.24
N SER A 470 8.15 -7.06 -22.64
CA SER A 470 7.28 -6.01 -23.17
C SER A 470 7.99 -4.65 -23.15
N PRO A 471 8.88 -4.35 -24.10
CA PRO A 471 9.68 -3.12 -24.12
C PRO A 471 8.86 -1.82 -24.16
N ALA A 472 7.60 -1.88 -24.63
CA ALA A 472 6.67 -0.76 -24.63
C ALA A 472 5.85 -0.66 -23.32
N ALA A 473 5.93 -1.69 -22.45
CA ALA A 473 5.24 -1.70 -21.17
C ALA A 473 5.93 -0.78 -20.18
N GLY A 474 5.13 -0.09 -19.39
CA GLY A 474 5.61 0.68 -18.25
C GLY A 474 5.81 -0.20 -17.01
N LEU A 475 6.35 0.39 -15.96
CA LEU A 475 6.53 -0.30 -14.67
C LEU A 475 5.20 -0.79 -14.07
N ALA A 476 4.09 -0.11 -14.33
CA ALA A 476 2.76 -0.54 -13.91
C ALA A 476 2.38 -1.90 -14.51
N ASP A 477 2.72 -2.14 -15.77
CA ASP A 477 2.47 -3.41 -16.46
C ASP A 477 3.35 -4.53 -15.89
N ALA A 478 4.62 -4.22 -15.60
CA ALA A 478 5.55 -5.14 -14.94
C ALA A 478 5.07 -5.54 -13.54
N VAL A 479 4.50 -4.58 -12.78
CA VAL A 479 3.90 -4.85 -11.47
C VAL A 479 2.63 -5.71 -11.60
N ALA A 480 1.79 -5.43 -12.61
CA ALA A 480 0.56 -6.19 -12.85
C ALA A 480 0.85 -7.64 -13.28
N ALA A 481 1.92 -7.88 -14.04
CA ALA A 481 2.35 -9.22 -14.47
C ALA A 481 2.94 -10.06 -13.32
N ALA A 482 3.49 -9.43 -12.29
CA ALA A 482 4.12 -10.13 -11.18
C ALA A 482 3.09 -10.82 -10.26
N THR A 483 3.41 -12.03 -9.78
CA THR A 483 2.55 -12.76 -8.84
C THR A 483 2.26 -11.91 -7.59
N PRO A 484 0.98 -11.70 -7.22
CA PRO A 484 0.63 -10.95 -6.03
C PRO A 484 1.29 -11.54 -4.77
N PRO A 485 1.79 -10.72 -3.83
CA PRO A 485 2.51 -11.19 -2.63
C PRO A 485 1.74 -12.22 -1.81
N HIS A 486 0.42 -12.06 -1.66
CA HIS A 486 -0.43 -12.96 -0.87
C HIS A 486 -0.54 -14.38 -1.45
N ARG A 487 -0.24 -14.59 -2.73
CA ARG A 487 -0.24 -15.92 -3.38
C ARG A 487 1.09 -16.67 -3.25
N ARG A 488 2.11 -16.02 -2.70
CA ARG A 488 3.45 -16.61 -2.53
C ARG A 488 3.63 -17.33 -1.20
N HIS A 489 2.69 -17.16 -0.29
CA HIS A 489 2.80 -17.69 1.07
C HIS A 489 1.67 -18.67 1.34
N ALA A 490 2.03 -19.85 1.87
CA ALA A 490 1.06 -20.87 2.28
C ALA A 490 0.36 -20.49 3.60
N ALA A 491 1.00 -19.68 4.43
CA ALA A 491 0.43 -19.15 5.67
C ALA A 491 1.01 -17.78 6.02
N TRP A 492 0.37 -17.12 6.97
CA TRP A 492 0.69 -15.78 7.44
C TRP A 492 0.78 -15.73 8.97
N ALA A 493 1.72 -14.93 9.48
CA ALA A 493 1.64 -14.42 10.84
C ALA A 493 0.89 -13.08 10.80
N VAL A 494 -0.24 -13.02 11.47
CA VAL A 494 -1.03 -11.79 11.61
C VAL A 494 -0.62 -11.11 12.91
N VAL A 495 0.00 -9.94 12.79
CA VAL A 495 0.37 -9.10 13.93
C VAL A 495 -0.77 -8.13 14.18
N THR A 496 -1.48 -8.32 15.28
CA THR A 496 -2.57 -7.45 15.74
C THR A 496 -2.03 -6.52 16.83
N VAL A 497 -2.22 -5.21 16.64
CA VAL A 497 -1.89 -4.19 17.63
C VAL A 497 -3.17 -3.48 18.04
N THR A 498 -3.42 -3.37 19.36
CA THR A 498 -4.61 -2.73 19.92
C THR A 498 -4.25 -1.70 20.98
N GLY A 499 -5.17 -0.79 21.24
CA GLY A 499 -5.10 0.16 22.35
C GLY A 499 -6.49 0.45 22.90
N SER A 500 -6.58 0.74 24.20
CA SER A 500 -7.86 1.10 24.84
C SER A 500 -8.39 2.46 24.41
N ARG A 501 -7.50 3.36 23.98
CA ARG A 501 -7.79 4.69 23.43
C ARG A 501 -6.89 4.93 22.22
N PRO A 502 -7.26 5.84 21.31
CA PRO A 502 -6.45 6.15 20.12
C PRO A 502 -4.99 6.52 20.44
N HIS A 503 -4.76 7.28 21.51
CA HIS A 503 -3.38 7.62 21.93
C HIS A 503 -2.58 6.39 22.37
N ASP A 504 -3.15 5.51 23.22
CA ASP A 504 -2.50 4.28 23.69
C ASP A 504 -2.21 3.35 22.50
N PHE A 505 -3.13 3.31 21.53
CA PHE A 505 -2.97 2.54 20.30
C PHE A 505 -1.79 3.04 19.47
N GLU A 506 -1.68 4.34 19.22
CA GLU A 506 -0.58 4.90 18.42
C GLU A 506 0.79 4.66 19.07
N ASP A 507 0.86 4.70 20.40
CA ASP A 507 2.08 4.37 21.15
C ASP A 507 2.45 2.89 21.01
N ASN A 508 1.46 1.99 21.17
CA ASN A 508 1.66 0.55 21.00
C ASN A 508 2.09 0.22 19.57
N LEU A 509 1.45 0.86 18.58
CA LEU A 509 1.78 0.71 17.17
C LEU A 509 3.22 1.16 16.86
N GLY A 510 3.62 2.31 17.40
CA GLY A 510 4.99 2.80 17.26
C GLY A 510 6.04 1.83 17.84
N ARG A 511 5.77 1.28 19.04
CA ARG A 511 6.64 0.29 19.68
C ARG A 511 6.70 -1.03 18.91
N ALA A 512 5.54 -1.54 18.44
CA ALA A 512 5.46 -2.77 17.66
C ALA A 512 6.26 -2.64 16.36
N ARG A 513 6.07 -1.55 15.61
CA ARG A 513 6.83 -1.26 14.39
C ARG A 513 8.34 -1.15 14.64
N GLY A 514 8.73 -0.44 15.70
CA GLY A 514 10.16 -0.27 16.04
C GLY A 514 10.87 -1.58 16.44
N ARG A 515 10.12 -2.60 16.89
CA ARG A 515 10.64 -3.90 17.30
C ARG A 515 10.35 -5.04 16.34
N LEU A 516 9.68 -4.78 15.22
CA LEU A 516 9.29 -5.83 14.27
C LEU A 516 10.51 -6.59 13.70
N ARG A 517 11.64 -5.90 13.54
CA ARG A 517 12.91 -6.52 13.14
C ARG A 517 13.29 -7.72 14.02
N ALA A 518 13.06 -7.64 15.35
CA ALA A 518 13.38 -8.75 16.25
C ALA A 518 12.50 -9.98 15.96
N LEU A 519 11.22 -9.78 15.64
CA LEU A 519 10.34 -10.88 15.24
C LEU A 519 10.78 -11.48 13.90
N LEU A 520 11.14 -10.66 12.92
CA LEU A 520 11.63 -11.13 11.63
C LEU A 520 12.95 -11.89 11.76
N GLY A 521 13.85 -11.44 12.66
CA GLY A 521 15.07 -12.15 13.00
C GLY A 521 14.79 -13.54 13.61
N ALA A 522 13.89 -13.62 14.58
CA ALA A 522 13.51 -14.89 15.19
C ALA A 522 12.87 -15.87 14.17
N LEU A 523 12.05 -15.38 13.25
CA LEU A 523 11.51 -16.17 12.15
C LEU A 523 12.62 -16.70 11.22
N ALA A 524 13.57 -15.85 10.85
CA ALA A 524 14.70 -16.24 10.01
C ALA A 524 15.62 -17.29 10.71
N GLU A 525 15.93 -17.09 11.98
CA GLU A 525 16.71 -18.05 12.79
C GLU A 525 16.01 -19.41 12.94
N ALA A 526 14.68 -19.41 12.94
CA ALA A 526 13.86 -20.64 12.95
C ALA A 526 13.70 -21.27 11.55
N GLY A 527 14.37 -20.76 10.52
CA GLY A 527 14.33 -21.30 9.16
C GLY A 527 13.24 -20.72 8.26
N CYS A 528 12.45 -19.74 8.72
CA CYS A 528 11.47 -19.04 7.87
C CYS A 528 12.19 -17.99 6.98
N MET A 529 13.05 -18.45 6.07
CA MET A 529 13.88 -17.58 5.24
C MET A 529 13.05 -16.73 4.27
N GLU A 530 11.86 -17.18 3.88
CA GLU A 530 10.95 -16.46 2.99
C GLU A 530 10.01 -15.50 3.73
N ALA A 531 10.27 -15.19 5.02
CA ALA A 531 9.43 -14.29 5.79
C ALA A 531 9.40 -12.90 5.15
N HIS A 532 8.19 -12.42 4.81
CA HIS A 532 7.97 -11.10 4.19
C HIS A 532 6.91 -10.33 4.97
N ALA A 533 7.34 -9.31 5.68
CA ALA A 533 6.43 -8.44 6.42
C ALA A 533 5.90 -7.33 5.52
N TRP A 534 4.56 -7.25 5.41
CA TRP A 534 3.90 -6.20 4.65
C TRP A 534 3.81 -4.91 5.47
N PRO A 535 4.31 -3.75 4.98
CA PRO A 535 4.47 -2.56 5.81
C PRO A 535 3.19 -1.78 6.09
N ARG A 536 2.13 -2.07 5.35
CA ARG A 536 0.82 -1.44 5.53
C ARG A 536 -0.14 -2.39 6.22
N PRO A 537 -0.95 -1.91 7.18
CA PRO A 537 -1.96 -2.75 7.79
C PRO A 537 -3.07 -3.05 6.78
N PHE A 538 -3.53 -4.30 6.73
CA PHE A 538 -4.68 -4.68 5.92
C PHE A 538 -6.02 -4.40 6.62
N GLU A 539 -5.97 -4.09 7.92
CA GLU A 539 -7.09 -3.62 8.70
C GLU A 539 -6.60 -2.53 9.65
N ARG A 540 -7.28 -1.38 9.68
CA ARG A 540 -6.97 -0.29 10.60
C ARG A 540 -8.23 0.43 11.05
N THR A 541 -8.36 0.61 12.37
CA THR A 541 -9.35 1.43 13.04
C THR A 541 -8.64 2.44 13.96
N PRO A 542 -9.33 3.34 14.64
CA PRO A 542 -8.70 4.25 15.59
C PRO A 542 -7.97 3.56 16.77
N THR A 543 -8.26 2.28 17.05
CA THR A 543 -7.74 1.52 18.18
C THR A 543 -7.17 0.16 17.84
N LEU A 544 -7.10 -0.20 16.55
CA LEU A 544 -6.61 -1.48 16.08
C LEU A 544 -5.86 -1.35 14.75
N ALA A 545 -4.78 -2.11 14.58
CA ALA A 545 -4.15 -2.36 13.28
C ALA A 545 -3.75 -3.83 13.17
N ARG A 546 -3.90 -4.40 11.96
CA ARG A 546 -3.43 -5.75 11.63
C ARG A 546 -2.47 -5.72 10.48
N PHE A 547 -1.31 -6.32 10.68
CA PHE A 547 -0.26 -6.47 9.66
C PHE A 547 -0.08 -7.93 9.31
N ALA A 548 0.30 -8.19 8.07
CA ALA A 548 0.57 -9.53 7.57
C ALA A 548 2.07 -9.75 7.39
N ILE A 549 2.58 -10.87 7.91
CA ILE A 549 3.92 -11.38 7.61
C ILE A 549 3.74 -12.71 6.91
N GLY A 550 4.09 -12.78 5.62
CA GLY A 550 4.07 -14.04 4.87
C GLY A 550 5.15 -14.98 5.39
N LEU A 551 4.81 -16.26 5.52
CA LEU A 551 5.69 -17.28 6.13
C LEU A 551 6.32 -18.23 5.08
N GLY A 552 6.22 -17.91 3.79
CA GLY A 552 6.78 -18.73 2.72
C GLY A 552 5.93 -19.94 2.32
N HIS A 553 6.53 -20.82 1.54
CA HIS A 553 5.86 -22.03 1.04
C HIS A 553 5.80 -23.16 2.07
N THR A 554 6.75 -23.19 3.01
CA THR A 554 6.83 -24.16 4.11
C THR A 554 6.75 -23.45 5.45
N PRO A 555 5.56 -22.93 5.83
CA PRO A 555 5.40 -22.16 7.05
C PRO A 555 5.53 -23.07 8.29
N PRO A 556 5.96 -22.51 9.44
CA PRO A 556 5.84 -23.20 10.71
C PRO A 556 4.36 -23.43 11.05
N ASP A 557 4.06 -24.44 11.85
CA ASP A 557 2.72 -24.61 12.39
C ASP A 557 2.35 -23.50 13.41
N ALA A 558 1.07 -23.41 13.76
CA ALA A 558 0.56 -22.38 14.65
C ALA A 558 1.21 -22.42 16.05
N GLY A 559 1.54 -23.59 16.56
CA GLY A 559 2.19 -23.76 17.87
C GLY A 559 3.63 -23.26 17.85
N THR A 560 4.37 -23.61 16.82
CA THR A 560 5.74 -23.16 16.59
C THR A 560 5.78 -21.63 16.42
N LEU A 561 4.91 -21.05 15.61
CA LEU A 561 4.81 -19.60 15.45
C LEU A 561 4.49 -18.91 16.78
N ALA A 562 3.54 -19.43 17.55
CA ALA A 562 3.19 -18.85 18.86
C ALA A 562 4.38 -18.87 19.82
N ALA A 563 5.15 -19.96 19.86
CA ALA A 563 6.36 -20.07 20.68
C ALA A 563 7.46 -19.06 20.27
N LEU A 564 7.66 -18.88 18.97
CA LEU A 564 8.63 -17.91 18.41
C LEU A 564 8.22 -16.45 18.69
N ALA A 565 6.94 -16.15 18.60
CA ALA A 565 6.42 -14.80 18.80
C ALA A 565 6.23 -14.41 20.27
N ALA A 566 6.09 -15.37 21.19
CA ALA A 566 5.79 -15.11 22.59
C ALA A 566 6.79 -14.17 23.28
N PRO A 567 8.12 -14.33 23.16
CA PRO A 567 9.09 -13.42 23.77
C PRO A 567 8.97 -11.99 23.26
N TRP A 568 8.65 -11.83 21.98
CA TRP A 568 8.47 -10.53 21.34
C TRP A 568 7.16 -9.86 21.80
N SER A 569 6.05 -10.57 21.76
CA SER A 569 4.72 -10.07 22.18
C SER A 569 4.69 -9.71 23.67
N ALA A 570 5.33 -10.48 24.54
CA ALA A 570 5.38 -10.24 25.98
C ALA A 570 5.97 -8.87 26.34
N THR A 571 6.78 -8.28 25.46
CA THR A 571 7.40 -6.96 25.68
C THR A 571 6.58 -5.79 25.12
N LEU A 572 5.44 -6.07 24.46
CA LEU A 572 4.68 -5.10 23.69
C LEU A 572 3.20 -5.11 24.13
N PRO A 573 2.75 -4.06 24.86
CA PRO A 573 1.35 -3.96 25.27
C PRO A 573 0.41 -3.98 24.08
N GLY A 574 -0.71 -4.69 24.21
CA GLY A 574 -1.77 -4.74 23.19
C GLY A 574 -1.33 -5.37 21.87
N THR A 575 -0.28 -6.20 21.87
CA THR A 575 0.25 -6.83 20.66
C THR A 575 0.12 -8.34 20.73
N GLU A 576 -0.46 -8.92 19.67
CA GLU A 576 -0.65 -10.36 19.53
C GLU A 576 -0.17 -10.81 18.15
N VAL A 577 0.33 -12.04 18.05
CA VAL A 577 0.70 -12.69 16.79
C VAL A 577 -0.06 -13.99 16.66
N THR A 578 -0.85 -14.12 15.59
CA THR A 578 -1.67 -15.31 15.33
C THR A 578 -1.31 -15.91 13.97
N TRP A 579 -1.41 -17.21 13.86
CA TRP A 579 -1.24 -17.93 12.61
C TRP A 579 -2.53 -17.86 11.78
N ALA A 580 -2.41 -17.65 10.48
CA ALA A 580 -3.53 -17.63 9.55
C ALA A 580 -3.16 -18.37 8.25
N ASP A 581 -4.10 -19.11 7.67
CA ASP A 581 -3.89 -19.70 6.35
C ASP A 581 -3.91 -18.61 5.23
N CYS A 582 -3.47 -18.98 4.04
CA CYS A 582 -3.37 -18.04 2.92
C CYS A 582 -4.72 -17.43 2.50
N GLY A 583 -5.85 -18.08 2.79
CA GLY A 583 -7.18 -17.59 2.46
C GLY A 583 -7.75 -16.57 3.46
N THR A 584 -7.12 -16.41 4.60
CA THR A 584 -7.62 -15.56 5.71
C THR A 584 -7.12 -14.12 5.59
N VAL A 585 -5.95 -13.91 5.01
CA VAL A 585 -5.41 -12.57 4.78
C VAL A 585 -6.00 -12.00 3.49
N PRO A 586 -6.67 -10.84 3.53
CA PRO A 586 -7.20 -10.18 2.33
C PRO A 586 -6.06 -9.68 1.43
N ASP A 587 -6.42 -9.17 0.25
CA ASP A 587 -5.46 -8.51 -0.64
C ASP A 587 -4.73 -7.41 0.13
N LEU A 588 -3.39 -7.43 0.06
CA LEU A 588 -2.56 -6.49 0.77
C LEU A 588 -2.54 -5.13 0.04
N PRO A 589 -2.71 -4.00 0.77
CA PRO A 589 -2.83 -2.67 0.18
C PRO A 589 -1.51 -2.12 -0.36
#